data_7f7cf1e70167281be8cf9b09e240e494
#
_entry.id   7f7cf1e70167281be8cf9b09e240e494
#
_cell.length_a   1.000
_cell.length_b   1.000
_cell.length_c   1.000
_cell.angle_alpha   90.00
_cell.angle_beta   90.00
_cell.angle_gamma   90.00
#
_symmetry.space_group_name_H-M   'P 1'
#
loop_
_entity.id
_entity.type
_entity.pdbx_description
1 polymer ?
#
loop_
_entity_poly.entity_id
_entity_poly.type
_entity_poly.pdbx_seq_one_letter_code
_entity_poly.pdbx_strand_id
1 'polypeptide(L)'
;VTPLWTDVLAYTPPVPFDAMVFCFFGSMEEIVAAARRQCRGTVLAIVRDDTCHRFSGAPREPGRHSFTSACGYLERQGIPYTSRRMALDFPQPLRTREDARRFMALYGRGDAAEALRTSLVSTGDPEFPWQLPGVRRFGMIVIREGEST
;
A
#
# COMPACT_ATOMS: atom_id res chain seq x y z
N VAL A 1 8.00 17.40 13.52
CA VAL A 1 8.58 16.47 12.51
C VAL A 1 9.64 17.22 11.73
N THR A 2 10.85 16.68 11.64
CA THR A 2 11.96 17.26 10.87
C THR A 2 12.13 16.44 9.60
N PRO A 3 11.88 17.00 8.40
CA PRO A 3 12.09 16.28 7.16
C PRO A 3 13.60 16.15 6.90
N LEU A 4 14.02 14.96 6.43
CA LEU A 4 15.38 14.69 5.98
C LEU A 4 15.34 14.40 4.48
N TRP A 5 16.16 15.10 3.73
CA TRP A 5 16.35 14.88 2.30
C TRP A 5 17.53 13.93 2.08
N THR A 6 17.25 12.64 2.18
CA THR A 6 18.28 11.60 2.06
C THR A 6 17.69 10.29 1.54
N ASP A 7 18.55 9.44 1.01
CA ASP A 7 18.17 8.07 0.68
C ASP A 7 18.02 7.25 1.98
N VAL A 8 16.82 6.80 2.27
CA VAL A 8 16.55 6.00 3.48
C VAL A 8 17.35 4.70 3.52
N LEU A 9 17.67 4.11 2.37
CA LEU A 9 18.45 2.86 2.30
C LEU A 9 19.93 3.08 2.61
N ALA A 10 20.45 4.29 2.42
CA ALA A 10 21.84 4.64 2.71
C ALA A 10 22.00 5.38 4.05
N TYR A 11 20.91 5.92 4.61
CA TYR A 11 20.96 6.71 5.82
C TYR A 11 21.38 5.89 7.04
N THR A 12 22.20 6.48 7.89
CA THR A 12 22.54 5.95 9.21
C THR A 12 22.27 7.04 10.25
N PRO A 13 21.25 6.91 11.09
CA PRO A 13 20.96 7.89 12.12
C PRO A 13 22.03 7.88 13.21
N PRO A 14 22.32 9.01 13.84
CA PRO A 14 23.27 9.09 14.97
C PRO A 14 22.79 8.29 16.18
N VAL A 15 21.47 8.13 16.33
CA VAL A 15 20.81 7.29 17.32
C VAL A 15 19.73 6.50 16.61
N PRO A 16 19.68 5.15 16.74
CA PRO A 16 18.64 4.36 16.14
C PRO A 16 17.24 4.77 16.57
N PHE A 17 16.30 4.69 15.66
CA PHE A 17 14.89 5.00 15.92
C PHE A 17 14.23 3.92 16.81
N ASP A 18 13.29 4.32 17.64
CA ASP A 18 12.48 3.39 18.44
C ASP A 18 11.41 2.71 17.59
N ALA A 19 10.99 3.38 16.51
CA ALA A 19 10.04 2.83 15.54
C ALA A 19 10.30 3.37 14.13
N MET A 20 10.06 2.52 13.13
CA MET A 20 10.08 2.90 11.71
C MET A 20 8.78 2.47 11.04
N VAL A 21 8.25 3.32 10.16
CA VAL A 21 7.05 3.02 9.38
C VAL A 21 7.38 3.13 7.89
N PHE A 22 7.15 2.05 7.17
CA PHE A 22 7.25 1.98 5.71
C PHE A 22 5.86 1.82 5.12
N CYS A 23 5.43 2.77 4.33
CA CYS A 23 4.09 2.77 3.74
C CYS A 23 4.20 2.69 2.21
N PHE A 24 3.86 1.52 1.65
CA PHE A 24 3.95 1.23 0.21
C PHE A 24 5.33 1.52 -0.39
N PHE A 25 6.36 1.28 0.38
CA PHE A 25 7.75 1.56 0.04
C PHE A 25 8.58 0.28 0.02
N GLY A 26 9.44 0.15 -1.00
CA GLY A 26 10.47 -0.87 -1.07
C GLY A 26 9.99 -2.33 -1.10
N SER A 27 10.93 -3.22 -1.19
CA SER A 27 10.76 -4.65 -0.93
C SER A 27 10.94 -4.94 0.57
N MET A 28 10.46 -6.08 1.05
CA MET A 28 10.67 -6.48 2.44
C MET A 28 12.16 -6.67 2.76
N GLU A 29 12.96 -7.11 1.79
CA GLU A 29 14.41 -7.20 1.92
C GLU A 29 15.06 -5.84 2.19
N GLU A 30 14.69 -4.81 1.43
CA GLU A 30 15.18 -3.43 1.62
C GLU A 30 14.73 -2.86 2.97
N ILE A 31 13.47 -3.09 3.35
CA ILE A 31 12.91 -2.66 4.63
C ILE A 31 13.69 -3.29 5.80
N VAL A 32 13.92 -4.59 5.77
CA VAL A 32 14.68 -5.30 6.81
C VAL A 32 16.12 -4.82 6.86
N ALA A 33 16.76 -4.63 5.70
CA ALA A 33 18.13 -4.11 5.63
C ALA A 33 18.25 -2.70 6.19
N ALA A 34 17.31 -1.81 5.92
CA ALA A 34 17.26 -0.46 6.49
C ALA A 34 16.99 -0.50 8.00
N ALA A 35 16.00 -1.29 8.42
CA ALA A 35 15.60 -1.42 9.81
C ALA A 35 16.73 -1.90 10.73
N ARG A 36 17.46 -2.93 10.33
CA ARG A 36 18.62 -3.46 11.09
C ARG A 36 19.71 -2.41 11.38
N ARG A 37 19.83 -1.39 10.54
CA ARG A 37 20.81 -0.30 10.74
C ARG A 37 20.25 0.87 11.50
N GLN A 38 18.94 1.08 11.41
CA GLN A 38 18.32 2.36 11.77
C GLN A 38 17.31 2.24 12.92
N CYS A 39 16.81 1.03 13.23
CA CYS A 39 15.76 0.80 14.22
C CYS A 39 16.26 -0.14 15.33
N ARG A 40 15.87 0.14 16.56
CA ARG A 40 16.11 -0.72 17.72
C ARG A 40 14.81 -1.25 18.35
N GLY A 41 13.68 -0.93 17.78
CA GLY A 41 12.37 -1.27 18.34
C GLY A 41 11.42 -1.84 17.29
N THR A 42 10.35 -1.16 16.97
CA THR A 42 9.28 -1.70 16.14
C THR A 42 9.37 -1.20 14.70
N VAL A 43 9.27 -2.11 13.75
CA VAL A 43 9.13 -1.80 12.33
C VAL A 43 7.73 -2.15 11.87
N LEU A 44 6.99 -1.17 11.34
CA LEU A 44 5.69 -1.35 10.72
C LEU A 44 5.82 -1.20 9.21
N ALA A 45 5.52 -2.25 8.47
CA ALA A 45 5.44 -2.20 7.02
C ALA A 45 3.98 -2.32 6.56
N ILE A 46 3.52 -1.36 5.75
CA ILE A 46 2.23 -1.38 5.08
C ILE A 46 2.48 -1.67 3.62
N VAL A 47 2.02 -2.81 3.15
CA VAL A 47 2.27 -3.33 1.82
C VAL A 47 0.98 -3.63 1.07
N ARG A 48 1.02 -3.60 -0.26
CA ARG A 48 -0.18 -3.88 -1.09
C ARG A 48 -0.58 -5.34 -0.98
N ASP A 49 -1.89 -5.58 -0.95
CA ASP A 49 -2.49 -6.92 -0.99
C ASP A 49 -3.58 -7.01 -2.08
N ASP A 50 -3.52 -6.14 -3.10
CA ASP A 50 -4.49 -6.11 -4.18
C ASP A 50 -4.22 -7.23 -5.19
N THR A 51 -5.21 -8.08 -5.42
CA THR A 51 -5.23 -9.11 -6.47
C THR A 51 -5.93 -8.65 -7.74
N CYS A 52 -6.60 -7.50 -7.70
CA CYS A 52 -7.28 -6.90 -8.83
C CYS A 52 -7.13 -5.38 -8.83
N HIS A 53 -7.41 -4.79 -9.97
CA HIS A 53 -7.41 -3.34 -10.11
C HIS A 53 -8.61 -2.74 -9.38
N ARG A 54 -8.35 -1.71 -8.60
CA ARG A 54 -9.28 -1.10 -7.65
C ARG A 54 -10.61 -0.65 -8.25
N PHE A 55 -10.62 -0.13 -9.47
CA PHE A 55 -11.81 0.46 -10.09
C PHE A 55 -12.41 -0.38 -11.22
N SER A 56 -11.62 -1.19 -11.89
CA SER A 56 -12.08 -2.00 -13.02
C SER A 56 -12.20 -3.48 -12.71
N GLY A 57 -11.74 -3.92 -11.54
CA GLY A 57 -11.75 -5.33 -11.17
C GLY A 57 -10.81 -6.23 -12.00
N ALA A 58 -10.07 -5.66 -12.98
CA ALA A 58 -9.16 -6.42 -13.82
C ALA A 58 -8.10 -7.14 -12.97
N PRO A 59 -7.79 -8.42 -13.24
CA PRO A 59 -6.77 -9.16 -12.50
C PRO A 59 -5.43 -8.44 -12.47
N ARG A 60 -4.72 -8.60 -11.38
CA ARG A 60 -3.40 -8.02 -11.17
C ARG A 60 -2.43 -9.08 -10.69
N GLU A 61 -1.31 -9.21 -11.37
CA GLU A 61 -0.22 -10.07 -10.92
C GLU A 61 0.32 -9.57 -9.57
N PRO A 62 0.55 -10.49 -8.61
CA PRO A 62 1.23 -10.15 -7.36
C PRO A 62 2.63 -9.60 -7.65
N GLY A 63 2.86 -8.34 -7.35
CA GLY A 63 4.16 -7.72 -7.54
C GLY A 63 5.20 -8.15 -6.49
N ARG A 64 6.48 -7.85 -6.76
CA ARG A 64 7.60 -8.07 -5.82
C ARG A 64 7.39 -7.44 -4.44
N HIS A 65 6.53 -6.45 -4.35
CA HIS A 65 6.22 -5.69 -3.14
C HIS A 65 4.80 -6.00 -2.62
N SER A 66 4.31 -7.22 -2.83
CA SER A 66 3.01 -7.67 -2.32
C SER A 66 3.11 -8.19 -0.89
N PHE A 67 1.96 -8.23 -0.19
CA PHE A 67 1.89 -8.81 1.16
C PHE A 67 2.38 -10.26 1.19
N THR A 68 1.96 -11.08 0.21
CA THR A 68 2.39 -12.47 0.12
C THR A 68 3.90 -12.60 -0.07
N SER A 69 4.50 -11.79 -0.96
CA SER A 69 5.95 -11.82 -1.17
C SER A 69 6.72 -11.35 0.06
N ALA A 70 6.19 -10.37 0.80
CA ALA A 70 6.77 -9.85 2.02
C ALA A 70 6.79 -10.91 3.14
N CYS A 71 5.65 -11.56 3.39
CA CYS A 71 5.57 -12.64 4.39
C CYS A 71 6.50 -13.80 4.01
N GLY A 72 6.47 -14.24 2.76
CA GLY A 72 7.36 -15.31 2.29
C GLY A 72 8.86 -14.99 2.39
N TYR A 73 9.24 -13.72 2.28
CA TYR A 73 10.63 -13.30 2.55
C TYR A 73 10.96 -13.48 4.04
N LEU A 74 10.12 -12.96 4.94
CA LEU A 74 10.36 -13.04 6.39
C LEU A 74 10.42 -14.49 6.88
N GLU A 75 9.55 -15.35 6.38
CA GLU A 75 9.53 -16.78 6.68
C GLU A 75 10.82 -17.48 6.25
N ARG A 76 11.30 -17.22 5.03
CA ARG A 76 12.57 -17.78 4.53
C ARG A 76 13.79 -17.29 5.31
N GLN A 77 13.73 -16.08 5.86
CA GLN A 77 14.80 -15.50 6.68
C GLN A 77 14.68 -15.86 8.16
N GLY A 78 13.62 -16.58 8.58
CA GLY A 78 13.39 -16.90 9.97
C GLY A 78 13.14 -15.67 10.87
N ILE A 79 12.65 -14.56 10.29
CA ILE A 79 12.39 -13.32 11.03
C ILE A 79 10.98 -13.40 11.61
N PRO A 80 10.82 -13.34 12.94
CA PRO A 80 9.51 -13.34 13.57
C PRO A 80 8.75 -12.05 13.25
N TYR A 81 7.46 -12.19 12.96
CA TYR A 81 6.59 -11.06 12.67
C TYR A 81 5.14 -11.36 13.07
N THR A 82 4.35 -10.31 13.22
CA THR A 82 2.90 -10.41 13.23
C THR A 82 2.33 -9.68 12.02
N SER A 83 1.19 -10.14 11.51
CA SER A 83 0.60 -9.51 10.34
C SER A 83 -0.92 -9.48 10.38
N ARG A 84 -1.50 -8.50 9.68
CA ARG A 84 -2.94 -8.34 9.52
C ARG A 84 -3.27 -7.84 8.12
N ARG A 85 -4.24 -8.50 7.46
CA ARG A 85 -4.85 -7.99 6.22
C ARG A 85 -5.95 -7.01 6.55
N MET A 86 -6.03 -5.95 5.75
CA MET A 86 -7.04 -4.90 5.89
C MET A 86 -7.62 -4.53 4.53
N ALA A 87 -8.89 -4.12 4.56
CA ALA A 87 -9.57 -3.55 3.42
C ALA A 87 -10.21 -2.23 3.84
N LEU A 88 -10.01 -1.19 3.06
CA LEU A 88 -10.63 0.11 3.27
C LEU A 88 -11.43 0.51 2.04
N ASP A 89 -12.62 1.02 2.27
CA ASP A 89 -13.35 1.73 1.23
C ASP A 89 -12.60 3.01 0.90
N PHE A 90 -12.29 3.15 -0.36
CA PHE A 90 -11.49 4.26 -0.86
C PHE A 90 -12.02 4.67 -2.24
N PRO A 91 -13.24 5.21 -2.29
CA PRO A 91 -13.86 5.63 -3.53
C PRO A 91 -13.10 6.80 -4.15
N GLN A 92 -13.29 6.99 -5.46
CA GLN A 92 -12.81 8.17 -6.17
C GLN A 92 -13.98 9.13 -6.36
N PRO A 93 -14.03 10.26 -5.65
CA PRO A 93 -15.02 11.30 -5.88
C PRO A 93 -14.73 12.03 -7.20
N LEU A 94 -15.79 12.43 -7.92
CA LEU A 94 -15.72 13.00 -9.25
C LEU A 94 -16.80 14.07 -9.41
N ARG A 95 -16.46 15.19 -10.04
CA ARG A 95 -17.37 16.30 -10.26
C ARG A 95 -18.32 16.07 -11.42
N THR A 96 -17.83 15.39 -12.46
CA THR A 96 -18.61 15.14 -13.68
C THR A 96 -18.44 13.70 -14.17
N ARG A 97 -19.35 13.24 -15.01
CA ARG A 97 -19.18 11.97 -15.74
C ARG A 97 -18.00 11.99 -16.70
N GLU A 98 -17.68 13.18 -17.22
CA GLU A 98 -16.51 13.36 -18.09
C GLU A 98 -15.21 13.18 -17.31
N ASP A 99 -15.13 13.70 -16.07
CA ASP A 99 -13.99 13.45 -15.19
C ASP A 99 -13.82 11.94 -14.90
N ALA A 100 -14.94 11.22 -14.74
CA ALA A 100 -14.90 9.78 -14.59
C ALA A 100 -14.31 9.06 -15.80
N ARG A 101 -14.69 9.48 -17.02
CA ARG A 101 -14.10 8.93 -18.26
C ARG A 101 -12.61 9.21 -18.35
N ARG A 102 -12.20 10.47 -18.10
CA ARG A 102 -10.78 10.87 -18.11
C ARG A 102 -9.98 10.11 -17.05
N PHE A 103 -10.53 9.98 -15.86
CA PHE A 103 -9.90 9.23 -14.78
C PHE A 103 -9.69 7.76 -15.16
N MET A 104 -10.71 7.11 -15.71
CA MET A 104 -10.60 5.72 -16.14
C MET A 104 -9.72 5.53 -17.37
N ALA A 105 -9.64 6.50 -18.27
CA ALA A 105 -8.71 6.48 -19.39
C ALA A 105 -7.24 6.52 -18.91
N LEU A 106 -6.94 7.26 -17.85
CA LEU A 106 -5.59 7.39 -17.30
C LEU A 106 -5.21 6.24 -16.35
N TYR A 107 -6.13 5.83 -15.51
CA TYR A 107 -5.87 4.92 -14.38
C TYR A 107 -6.59 3.59 -14.45
N GLY A 108 -7.56 3.42 -15.35
CA GLY A 108 -8.28 2.18 -15.54
C GLY A 108 -7.41 1.09 -16.17
N ARG A 109 -7.82 -0.16 -15.97
CA ARG A 109 -7.25 -1.34 -16.60
C ARG A 109 -8.38 -2.26 -17.07
N GLY A 110 -8.12 -3.01 -18.12
CA GLY A 110 -9.16 -3.84 -18.73
C GLY A 110 -10.20 -2.98 -19.46
N ASP A 111 -11.45 -3.40 -19.46
CA ASP A 111 -12.55 -2.63 -20.07
C ASP A 111 -13.00 -1.48 -19.16
N ALA A 112 -12.36 -0.33 -19.34
CA ALA A 112 -12.64 0.88 -18.56
C ALA A 112 -14.04 1.44 -18.84
N ALA A 113 -14.57 1.28 -20.06
CA ALA A 113 -15.90 1.76 -20.42
C ALA A 113 -16.99 0.93 -19.71
N GLU A 114 -16.85 -0.38 -19.72
CA GLU A 114 -17.74 -1.28 -19.00
C GLU A 114 -17.69 -1.03 -17.49
N ALA A 115 -16.49 -0.87 -16.92
CA ALA A 115 -16.32 -0.57 -15.50
C ALA A 115 -17.02 0.76 -15.11
N LEU A 116 -16.95 1.79 -15.96
CA LEU A 116 -17.68 3.05 -15.74
C LEU A 116 -19.19 2.85 -15.78
N ARG A 117 -19.69 2.11 -16.77
CA ARG A 117 -21.11 1.87 -16.95
C ARG A 117 -21.73 1.12 -15.77
N THR A 118 -21.00 0.19 -15.19
CA THR A 118 -21.47 -0.70 -14.12
C THR A 118 -21.19 -0.18 -12.71
N SER A 119 -20.15 0.64 -12.52
CA SER A 119 -19.66 0.99 -11.19
C SER A 119 -19.81 2.47 -10.83
N LEU A 120 -20.06 3.38 -11.80
CA LEU A 120 -20.22 4.79 -11.49
C LEU A 120 -21.55 5.03 -10.77
N VAL A 121 -21.50 5.58 -9.57
CA VAL A 121 -22.69 5.85 -8.75
C VAL A 121 -22.85 7.34 -8.46
N SER A 122 -24.11 7.76 -8.26
CA SER A 122 -24.43 9.11 -7.79
C SER A 122 -24.35 9.14 -6.27
N THR A 123 -23.74 10.19 -5.72
CA THR A 123 -23.54 10.38 -4.28
C THR A 123 -24.60 11.25 -3.64
N GLY A 124 -25.26 12.13 -4.41
CA GLY A 124 -26.09 13.20 -3.88
C GLY A 124 -25.29 14.41 -3.36
N ASP A 125 -23.97 14.34 -3.31
CA ASP A 125 -23.09 15.45 -2.93
C ASP A 125 -23.05 16.49 -4.07
N PRO A 126 -23.35 17.78 -3.82
CA PRO A 126 -23.35 18.80 -4.87
C PRO A 126 -21.95 19.11 -5.43
N GLU A 127 -20.89 18.94 -4.64
CA GLU A 127 -19.52 19.16 -5.11
C GLU A 127 -18.96 17.96 -5.88
N PHE A 128 -19.26 16.75 -5.41
CA PHE A 128 -18.82 15.48 -6.02
C PHE A 128 -20.02 14.58 -6.29
N PRO A 129 -20.91 14.93 -7.23
CA PRO A 129 -22.15 14.19 -7.47
C PRO A 129 -21.95 12.76 -8.00
N TRP A 130 -20.72 12.40 -8.35
CA TRP A 130 -20.36 11.08 -8.84
C TRP A 130 -19.21 10.48 -8.06
N GLN A 131 -19.21 9.17 -7.90
CA GLN A 131 -18.04 8.44 -7.41
C GLN A 131 -17.88 7.09 -8.08
N LEU A 132 -16.63 6.66 -8.20
CA LEU A 132 -16.28 5.28 -8.50
C LEU A 132 -15.99 4.58 -7.17
N PRO A 133 -16.80 3.59 -6.76
CA PRO A 133 -16.48 2.75 -5.62
C PRO A 133 -15.12 2.08 -5.80
N GLY A 134 -14.40 1.92 -4.73
CA GLY A 134 -13.11 1.25 -4.78
C GLY A 134 -12.71 0.77 -3.39
N VAL A 135 -12.18 -0.44 -3.34
CA VAL A 135 -11.63 -1.02 -2.10
C VAL A 135 -10.13 -1.14 -2.25
N ARG A 136 -9.39 -0.62 -1.29
CA ARG A 136 -7.95 -0.79 -1.22
C ARG A 136 -7.62 -1.86 -0.19
N ARG A 137 -6.94 -2.91 -0.63
CA ARG A 137 -6.46 -3.98 0.23
C ARG A 137 -4.98 -3.81 0.49
N PHE A 138 -4.59 -4.03 1.74
CA PHE A 138 -3.20 -3.98 2.15
C PHE A 138 -2.95 -4.88 3.35
N GLY A 139 -1.70 -5.28 3.52
CA GLY A 139 -1.23 -5.97 4.70
C GLY A 139 -0.42 -5.06 5.58
N MET A 140 -0.61 -5.16 6.88
CA MET A 140 0.25 -4.59 7.90
C MET A 140 1.13 -5.70 8.44
N ILE A 141 2.42 -5.46 8.49
CA ILE A 141 3.43 -6.39 9.02
C ILE A 141 4.20 -5.65 10.11
N VAL A 142 4.28 -6.26 11.27
CA VAL A 142 5.03 -5.72 12.42
C VAL A 142 6.18 -6.66 12.74
N ILE A 143 7.38 -6.12 12.70
CA ILE A 143 8.63 -6.79 13.11
C ILE A 143 9.11 -6.07 14.36
N ARG A 144 9.53 -6.82 15.38
CA ARG A 144 10.14 -6.27 16.59
C ARG A 144 11.62 -6.63 16.61
N GLU A 145 12.46 -5.63 16.56
CA GLU A 145 13.90 -5.79 16.77
C GLU A 145 14.17 -5.96 18.26
N GLY A 146 14.90 -7.01 18.64
CA GLY A 146 15.33 -7.21 20.03
C GLY A 146 14.57 -8.28 20.84
N GLU A 147 13.52 -8.92 20.33
CA GLU A 147 12.96 -10.14 20.92
C GLU A 147 13.63 -11.38 20.29
N SER A 148 14.96 -11.53 20.54
CA SER A 148 15.59 -12.85 20.38
C SER A 148 15.26 -13.66 21.62
N THR A 149 14.48 -14.73 21.42
CA THR A 149 14.21 -15.77 22.42
C THR A 149 15.48 -16.59 22.67
#